data_bcfc55f12bf88f95ccde170b5b208482
#
_entry.id   bcfc55f12bf88f95ccde170b5b208482
#
_cell.length_a   1.000
_cell.length_b   1.000
_cell.length_c   1.000
_cell.angle_alpha   90.00
_cell.angle_beta   90.00
_cell.angle_gamma   90.00
#
_symmetry.space_group_name_H-M   'P 1'
#
loop_
_entity.id
_entity.type
_entity.pdbx_description
1 polymer ?
#
loop_
_entity_poly.entity_id
_entity_poly.type
_entity_poly.pdbx_seq_one_letter_code
_entity_poly.pdbx_strand_id
1 'polypeptide(L)'
;VYKRQGVESTDTGRLSNVSTLASKIIQMENKVKFLEEELKTSKKELLELTDQDLPAAMEEINMESFTLSDGSEVKVIPTYGGTIRADDRPQAHTWLRDNGYGDLVKNTISANFGMGEDNLAKDFYQSALDRGFQVDKKEAVHPMSLKSWVKEMTENGSEFPSDLFGAFIGKKAKIVKGK
;
A
#
# COMPACT_ATOMS: atom_id res chain seq x y z
N VAL A 1 -45.08 48.06 1.53
CA VAL A 1 -44.41 47.31 2.62
C VAL A 1 -44.23 45.89 2.16
N TYR A 2 -43.08 45.56 1.53
CA TYR A 2 -42.75 44.19 1.13
C TYR A 2 -41.94 43.55 2.28
N LYS A 3 -42.50 42.50 2.89
CA LYS A 3 -41.85 41.65 3.88
C LYS A 3 -40.72 40.83 3.19
N ARG A 4 -39.48 41.20 3.41
CA ARG A 4 -38.33 40.32 3.28
C ARG A 4 -38.30 39.38 4.50
N GLN A 5 -38.99 38.25 4.45
CA GLN A 5 -38.88 37.22 5.44
C GLN A 5 -38.90 35.85 4.69
N GLY A 6 -37.74 35.26 4.50
CA GLY A 6 -37.64 33.91 3.91
C GLY A 6 -36.28 33.46 3.45
N VAL A 7 -35.30 34.39 3.30
CA VAL A 7 -34.00 34.03 2.72
C VAL A 7 -32.95 33.74 3.79
N GLU A 8 -33.02 34.37 4.98
CA GLU A 8 -32.02 34.18 6.03
C GLU A 8 -32.10 32.86 6.77
N SER A 9 -33.28 32.28 6.94
CA SER A 9 -33.42 31.01 7.70
C SER A 9 -32.96 29.77 6.91
N THR A 10 -33.06 29.78 5.60
CA THR A 10 -32.61 28.68 4.73
C THR A 10 -31.07 28.68 4.56
N ASP A 11 -30.45 29.82 4.61
CA ASP A 11 -28.98 29.94 4.45
C ASP A 11 -28.27 29.52 5.76
N THR A 12 -28.79 29.93 6.90
CA THR A 12 -28.27 29.56 8.24
C THR A 12 -28.37 28.03 8.48
N GLY A 13 -29.45 27.39 8.04
CA GLY A 13 -29.62 25.93 8.14
C GLY A 13 -28.65 25.15 7.25
N ARG A 14 -28.37 25.66 6.06
CA ARG A 14 -27.38 25.05 5.15
C ARG A 14 -25.95 25.21 5.67
N LEU A 15 -25.59 26.38 6.21
CA LEU A 15 -24.29 26.63 6.81
C LEU A 15 -24.06 25.73 8.04
N SER A 16 -25.07 25.57 8.89
CA SER A 16 -25.05 24.66 10.04
C SER A 16 -24.80 23.22 9.63
N ASN A 17 -25.45 22.78 8.54
CA ASN A 17 -25.25 21.42 8.01
C ASN A 17 -23.82 21.22 7.50
N VAL A 18 -23.25 22.18 6.75
CA VAL A 18 -21.87 22.13 6.27
C VAL A 18 -20.88 22.08 7.42
N SER A 19 -21.07 22.91 8.45
CA SER A 19 -20.24 22.91 9.66
C SER A 19 -20.29 21.56 10.40
N THR A 20 -21.47 20.97 10.51
CA THR A 20 -21.68 19.66 11.12
C THR A 20 -20.96 18.57 10.34
N LEU A 21 -21.02 18.58 9.00
CA LEU A 21 -20.29 17.65 8.14
C LEU A 21 -18.79 17.79 8.26
N ALA A 22 -18.28 19.03 8.32
CA ALA A 22 -16.86 19.28 8.54
C ALA A 22 -16.38 18.75 9.89
N SER A 23 -17.16 18.95 10.95
CA SER A 23 -16.86 18.40 12.28
C SER A 23 -16.86 16.86 12.29
N LYS A 24 -17.79 16.22 11.58
CA LYS A 24 -17.81 14.77 11.41
C LYS A 24 -16.60 14.25 10.67
N ILE A 25 -16.10 14.97 9.65
CA ILE A 25 -14.87 14.60 8.93
C ILE A 25 -13.69 14.58 9.91
N ILE A 26 -13.51 15.65 10.70
CA ILE A 26 -12.42 15.72 11.69
C ILE A 26 -12.51 14.58 12.72
N GLN A 27 -13.70 14.32 13.25
CA GLN A 27 -13.90 13.21 14.20
C GLN A 27 -13.54 11.86 13.57
N MET A 28 -13.92 11.66 12.31
CA MET A 28 -13.64 10.42 11.62
C MET A 28 -12.15 10.25 11.28
N GLU A 29 -11.47 11.32 10.86
CA GLU A 29 -10.03 11.32 10.64
C GLU A 29 -9.25 10.99 11.93
N ASN A 30 -9.64 11.57 13.07
CA ASN A 30 -9.04 11.27 14.36
C ASN A 30 -9.30 9.81 14.79
N LYS A 31 -10.52 9.30 14.55
CA LYS A 31 -10.88 7.92 14.87
C LYS A 31 -10.07 6.93 14.02
N VAL A 32 -9.91 7.20 12.72
CA VAL A 32 -9.10 6.36 11.84
C VAL A 32 -7.67 6.31 12.34
N LYS A 33 -7.07 7.46 12.63
CA LYS A 33 -5.70 7.53 13.16
C LYS A 33 -5.53 6.77 14.48
N PHE A 34 -6.48 6.92 15.39
CA PHE A 34 -6.48 6.20 16.66
C PHE A 34 -6.53 4.67 16.45
N LEU A 35 -7.43 4.19 15.59
CA LEU A 35 -7.56 2.76 15.28
C LEU A 35 -6.31 2.21 14.58
N GLU A 36 -5.64 2.98 13.73
CA GLU A 36 -4.37 2.58 13.11
C GLU A 36 -3.25 2.42 14.16
N GLU A 37 -3.19 3.33 15.13
CA GLU A 37 -2.23 3.26 16.25
C GLU A 37 -2.55 2.08 17.18
N GLU A 38 -3.82 1.84 17.53
CA GLU A 38 -4.24 0.67 18.30
C GLU A 38 -3.92 -0.65 17.57
N LEU A 39 -4.22 -0.72 16.28
CA LEU A 39 -3.91 -1.90 15.47
C LEU A 39 -2.42 -2.19 15.43
N LYS A 40 -1.58 -1.15 15.31
CA LYS A 40 -0.12 -1.28 15.33
C LYS A 40 0.38 -1.81 16.68
N THR A 41 -0.16 -1.30 17.78
CA THR A 41 0.20 -1.72 19.14
C THR A 41 -0.23 -3.19 19.37
N SER A 42 -1.47 -3.52 19.05
CA SER A 42 -1.99 -4.88 19.22
C SER A 42 -1.24 -5.92 18.37
N LYS A 43 -0.82 -5.55 17.15
CA LYS A 43 0.04 -6.43 16.33
C LYS A 43 1.40 -6.65 16.95
N LYS A 44 1.99 -5.62 17.59
CA LYS A 44 3.27 -5.76 18.27
C LYS A 44 3.15 -6.67 19.50
N GLU A 45 2.11 -6.46 20.31
CA GLU A 45 1.82 -7.30 21.49
C GLU A 45 1.55 -8.75 21.09
N LEU A 46 0.77 -8.96 20.02
CA LEU A 46 0.52 -10.31 19.50
C LEU A 46 1.82 -11.01 19.10
N LEU A 47 2.72 -10.31 18.40
CA LEU A 47 4.01 -10.84 18.00
C LEU A 47 4.90 -11.17 19.21
N GLU A 48 4.90 -10.33 20.24
CA GLU A 48 5.64 -10.54 21.48
C GLU A 48 5.13 -11.78 22.22
N LEU A 49 3.80 -11.93 22.36
CA LEU A 49 3.16 -13.08 22.96
C LEU A 49 3.43 -14.38 22.17
N THR A 50 3.37 -14.34 20.84
CA THR A 50 3.51 -15.55 20.00
C THR A 50 4.96 -15.97 19.81
N ASP A 51 5.89 -15.03 19.72
CA ASP A 51 7.28 -15.33 19.35
C ASP A 51 8.23 -15.36 20.55
N GLN A 52 7.81 -14.81 21.69
CA GLN A 52 8.66 -14.71 22.89
C GLN A 52 7.99 -15.29 24.13
N ASP A 53 6.89 -14.71 24.61
CA ASP A 53 6.36 -15.01 25.93
C ASP A 53 5.83 -16.44 26.04
N LEU A 54 4.97 -16.85 25.12
CA LEU A 54 4.40 -18.19 25.16
C LEU A 54 5.43 -19.29 24.89
N PRO A 55 6.32 -19.19 23.89
CA PRO A 55 7.41 -20.14 23.70
C PRO A 55 8.33 -20.26 24.93
N ALA A 56 8.72 -19.14 25.54
CA ALA A 56 9.57 -19.13 26.70
C ALA A 56 8.89 -19.82 27.92
N ALA A 57 7.62 -19.50 28.17
CA ALA A 57 6.86 -20.12 29.26
C ALA A 57 6.68 -21.64 29.05
N MET A 58 6.50 -22.08 27.81
CA MET A 58 6.40 -23.52 27.49
C MET A 58 7.75 -24.22 27.62
N GLU A 59 8.85 -23.57 27.26
CA GLU A 59 10.21 -24.09 27.41
C GLU A 59 10.56 -24.30 28.89
N GLU A 60 10.22 -23.35 29.77
CA GLU A 60 10.45 -23.48 31.24
C GLU A 60 9.87 -24.74 31.85
N ILE A 61 8.75 -25.22 31.31
CA ILE A 61 8.07 -26.45 31.79
C ILE A 61 8.31 -27.65 30.87
N ASN A 62 9.22 -27.55 29.90
CA ASN A 62 9.52 -28.59 28.90
C ASN A 62 8.27 -29.09 28.16
N MET A 63 7.38 -28.19 27.81
CA MET A 63 6.12 -28.49 27.09
C MET A 63 6.24 -28.09 25.62
N GLU A 64 6.08 -29.03 24.70
CA GLU A 64 6.12 -28.78 23.26
C GLU A 64 4.74 -28.43 22.69
N SER A 65 3.68 -28.97 23.29
CA SER A 65 2.30 -28.66 22.88
C SER A 65 1.31 -28.88 24.00
N PHE A 66 0.14 -28.23 23.91
CA PHE A 66 -1.00 -28.48 24.77
C PHE A 66 -2.31 -28.15 24.09
N THR A 67 -3.43 -28.65 24.64
CA THR A 67 -4.76 -28.39 24.11
C THR A 67 -5.53 -27.45 25.02
N LEU A 68 -6.11 -26.39 24.46
CA LEU A 68 -7.00 -25.49 25.17
C LEU A 68 -8.37 -26.12 25.43
N SER A 69 -9.15 -25.53 26.33
CA SER A 69 -10.49 -25.99 26.69
C SER A 69 -11.50 -25.99 25.54
N ASP A 70 -11.26 -25.17 24.49
CA ASP A 70 -12.06 -25.11 23.27
C ASP A 70 -11.66 -26.18 22.24
N GLY A 71 -10.65 -26.98 22.51
CA GLY A 71 -10.11 -28.02 21.63
C GLY A 71 -9.00 -27.53 20.69
N SER A 72 -8.61 -26.27 20.75
CA SER A 72 -7.48 -25.73 19.96
C SER A 72 -6.15 -26.26 20.48
N GLU A 73 -5.27 -26.68 19.58
CA GLU A 73 -3.93 -27.14 19.93
C GLU A 73 -2.91 -26.02 19.79
N VAL A 74 -2.11 -25.79 20.82
CA VAL A 74 -0.97 -24.88 20.83
C VAL A 74 0.31 -25.70 20.72
N LYS A 75 1.19 -25.31 19.77
CA LYS A 75 2.50 -25.96 19.55
C LYS A 75 3.58 -24.90 19.41
N VAL A 76 4.73 -25.16 20.01
CA VAL A 76 5.96 -24.40 19.71
C VAL A 76 6.63 -25.03 18.50
N ILE A 77 6.79 -24.23 17.44
CA ILE A 77 7.46 -24.64 16.21
C ILE A 77 8.71 -23.79 15.99
N PRO A 78 9.82 -24.36 15.53
CA PRO A 78 10.99 -23.59 15.17
C PRO A 78 10.67 -22.57 14.07
N THR A 79 11.09 -21.34 14.28
CA THR A 79 10.92 -20.25 13.28
C THR A 79 12.31 -19.76 12.86
N TYR A 80 12.52 -19.64 11.55
CA TYR A 80 13.78 -19.18 10.96
C TYR A 80 13.49 -17.97 10.09
N GLY A 81 14.28 -16.93 10.23
CA GLY A 81 14.17 -15.72 9.43
C GLY A 81 15.54 -15.16 9.07
N GLY A 82 15.60 -14.45 7.96
CA GLY A 82 16.83 -13.76 7.55
C GLY A 82 16.49 -12.57 6.65
N THR A 83 17.10 -11.43 6.94
CA THR A 83 16.96 -10.22 6.11
C THR A 83 18.34 -9.59 5.94
N ILE A 84 18.77 -9.44 4.70
CA ILE A 84 20.02 -8.76 4.37
C ILE A 84 19.76 -7.25 4.32
N ARG A 85 20.41 -6.49 5.19
CA ARG A 85 20.34 -5.02 5.17
C ARG A 85 20.91 -4.48 3.86
N ALA A 86 20.43 -3.32 3.44
CA ALA A 86 20.86 -2.72 2.17
C ALA A 86 22.38 -2.55 2.08
N ASP A 87 23.01 -2.09 3.15
CA ASP A 87 24.44 -1.84 3.23
C ASP A 87 25.28 -3.14 3.24
N ASP A 88 24.72 -4.24 3.75
CA ASP A 88 25.39 -5.54 3.85
C ASP A 88 25.23 -6.39 2.58
N ARG A 89 24.35 -5.98 1.64
CA ARG A 89 24.05 -6.76 0.43
C ARG A 89 25.29 -7.15 -0.39
N PRO A 90 26.23 -6.25 -0.69
CA PRO A 90 27.39 -6.62 -1.49
C PRO A 90 28.22 -7.73 -0.83
N GLN A 91 28.46 -7.59 0.47
CA GLN A 91 29.24 -8.56 1.25
C GLN A 91 28.49 -9.89 1.39
N ALA A 92 27.21 -9.85 1.72
CA ALA A 92 26.37 -11.05 1.84
C ALA A 92 26.25 -11.81 0.50
N HIS A 93 26.07 -11.10 -0.62
CA HIS A 93 26.02 -11.73 -1.94
C HIS A 93 27.37 -12.37 -2.33
N THR A 94 28.48 -11.73 -2.00
CA THR A 94 29.83 -12.30 -2.22
C THR A 94 29.98 -13.56 -1.39
N TRP A 95 29.67 -13.49 -0.11
CA TRP A 95 29.75 -14.66 0.78
C TRP A 95 28.91 -15.84 0.28
N LEU A 96 27.67 -15.59 -0.14
CA LEU A 96 26.79 -16.64 -0.69
C LEU A 96 27.42 -17.32 -1.93
N ARG A 97 28.02 -16.55 -2.83
CA ARG A 97 28.68 -17.10 -4.02
C ARG A 97 29.91 -17.92 -3.67
N ASP A 98 30.74 -17.42 -2.77
CA ASP A 98 32.00 -18.05 -2.38
C ASP A 98 31.78 -19.35 -1.59
N ASN A 99 30.63 -19.47 -0.92
CA ASN A 99 30.28 -20.64 -0.11
C ASN A 99 29.30 -21.63 -0.81
N GLY A 100 29.10 -21.50 -2.12
CA GLY A 100 28.29 -22.44 -2.90
C GLY A 100 26.78 -22.18 -2.87
N TYR A 101 26.33 -21.04 -2.32
CA TYR A 101 24.92 -20.65 -2.26
C TYR A 101 24.59 -19.57 -3.29
N GLY A 102 25.36 -19.47 -4.36
CA GLY A 102 25.20 -18.45 -5.40
C GLY A 102 23.81 -18.46 -6.05
N ASP A 103 23.14 -19.60 -6.09
CA ASP A 103 21.78 -19.75 -6.64
C ASP A 103 20.71 -18.96 -5.91
N LEU A 104 20.99 -18.55 -4.65
CA LEU A 104 20.11 -17.66 -3.88
C LEU A 104 20.19 -16.22 -4.38
N VAL A 105 21.29 -15.84 -5.05
CA VAL A 105 21.48 -14.47 -5.55
C VAL A 105 20.95 -14.35 -6.95
N LYS A 106 19.73 -13.81 -7.06
CA LYS A 106 19.10 -13.57 -8.36
C LYS A 106 19.38 -12.16 -8.85
N ASN A 107 19.75 -12.02 -10.11
CA ASN A 107 19.91 -10.73 -10.76
C ASN A 107 18.71 -10.47 -11.66
N THR A 108 18.06 -9.34 -11.48
CA THR A 108 17.01 -8.85 -12.34
C THR A 108 17.49 -7.60 -13.05
N ILE A 109 17.41 -7.57 -14.35
CA ILE A 109 17.71 -6.40 -15.18
C ILE A 109 16.40 -5.96 -15.82
N SER A 110 16.06 -4.70 -15.67
CA SER A 110 14.88 -4.08 -16.27
C SER A 110 15.31 -2.99 -17.25
N ALA A 111 14.67 -2.97 -18.43
CA ALA A 111 14.81 -1.89 -19.40
C ALA A 111 13.44 -1.20 -19.55
N ASN A 112 13.45 0.14 -19.62
CA ASN A 112 12.25 0.93 -19.84
C ASN A 112 12.32 1.53 -21.25
N PHE A 113 11.19 1.43 -21.95
CA PHE A 113 11.03 1.97 -23.30
C PHE A 113 9.99 3.10 -23.24
N GLY A 114 10.28 4.20 -23.90
CA GLY A 114 9.44 5.39 -23.94
C GLY A 114 8.50 5.42 -25.13
N MET A 115 7.89 6.57 -25.33
CA MET A 115 6.98 6.80 -26.46
C MET A 115 7.72 6.63 -27.81
N GLY A 116 7.15 5.84 -28.70
CA GLY A 116 7.73 5.56 -30.04
C GLY A 116 8.80 4.47 -30.08
N GLU A 117 9.13 3.86 -28.92
CA GLU A 117 10.14 2.79 -28.83
C GLU A 117 9.54 1.38 -28.82
N ASP A 118 8.25 1.23 -29.23
CA ASP A 118 7.54 -0.04 -29.18
C ASP A 118 8.22 -1.14 -30.01
N ASN A 119 8.79 -0.81 -31.18
CA ASN A 119 9.53 -1.75 -32.01
C ASN A 119 10.84 -2.17 -31.33
N LEU A 120 11.56 -1.23 -30.71
CA LEU A 120 12.78 -1.53 -29.96
C LEU A 120 12.48 -2.42 -28.74
N ALA A 121 11.39 -2.15 -28.03
CA ALA A 121 10.92 -2.99 -26.93
C ALA A 121 10.61 -4.41 -27.39
N LYS A 122 9.96 -4.57 -28.54
CA LYS A 122 9.63 -5.87 -29.14
C LYS A 122 10.87 -6.62 -29.56
N ASP A 123 11.81 -5.96 -30.23
CA ASP A 123 13.07 -6.57 -30.68
C ASP A 123 13.94 -6.99 -29.51
N PHE A 124 14.00 -6.15 -28.46
CA PHE A 124 14.71 -6.47 -27.23
C PHE A 124 14.11 -7.70 -26.54
N TYR A 125 12.78 -7.74 -26.40
CA TYR A 125 12.06 -8.87 -25.82
C TYR A 125 12.33 -10.17 -26.58
N GLN A 126 12.19 -10.16 -27.91
CA GLN A 126 12.46 -11.33 -28.74
C GLN A 126 13.92 -11.79 -28.66
N SER A 127 14.85 -10.85 -28.72
CA SER A 127 16.28 -11.13 -28.61
C SER A 127 16.66 -11.78 -27.27
N ALA A 128 16.00 -11.40 -26.21
CA ALA A 128 16.20 -11.99 -24.89
C ALA A 128 15.62 -13.42 -24.82
N LEU A 129 14.43 -13.65 -25.38
CA LEU A 129 13.84 -14.99 -25.49
C LEU A 129 14.72 -15.93 -26.31
N ASP A 130 15.25 -15.47 -27.45
CA ASP A 130 16.11 -16.28 -28.34
C ASP A 130 17.43 -16.71 -27.65
N ARG A 131 17.86 -15.93 -26.65
CA ARG A 131 19.01 -16.25 -25.79
C ARG A 131 18.67 -17.12 -24.59
N GLY A 132 17.41 -17.54 -24.45
CA GLY A 132 16.94 -18.38 -23.35
C GLY A 132 16.67 -17.66 -22.02
N PHE A 133 16.59 -16.33 -22.01
CA PHE A 133 16.21 -15.60 -20.81
C PHE A 133 14.70 -15.65 -20.58
N GLN A 134 14.31 -15.73 -19.32
CA GLN A 134 12.92 -15.49 -18.93
C GLN A 134 12.71 -13.98 -18.83
N VAL A 135 11.81 -13.45 -19.65
CA VAL A 135 11.56 -12.00 -19.74
C VAL A 135 10.09 -11.73 -19.49
N ASP A 136 9.81 -10.83 -18.59
CA ASP A 136 8.46 -10.34 -18.34
C ASP A 136 8.25 -9.04 -19.14
N LYS A 137 7.22 -9.03 -20.00
CA LYS A 137 6.76 -7.83 -20.67
C LYS A 137 5.57 -7.26 -19.92
N LYS A 138 5.67 -6.00 -19.47
CA LYS A 138 4.59 -5.28 -18.82
C LYS A 138 4.38 -3.93 -19.49
N GLU A 139 3.17 -3.71 -19.97
CA GLU A 139 2.71 -2.41 -20.44
C GLU A 139 1.83 -1.79 -19.35
N ALA A 140 2.14 -0.61 -18.89
CA ALA A 140 1.38 0.05 -17.84
C ALA A 140 1.51 1.57 -17.92
N VAL A 141 0.43 2.25 -17.64
CA VAL A 141 0.43 3.69 -17.41
C VAL A 141 0.57 3.93 -15.90
N HIS A 142 1.53 4.76 -15.51
CA HIS A 142 1.68 5.09 -14.10
C HIS A 142 0.43 5.83 -13.58
N PRO A 143 -0.16 5.44 -12.42
CA PRO A 143 -1.39 6.04 -11.91
C PRO A 143 -1.36 7.57 -11.78
N MET A 144 -0.22 8.14 -11.37
CA MET A 144 -0.07 9.59 -11.25
C MET A 144 -0.06 10.29 -12.63
N SER A 145 0.56 9.66 -13.63
CA SER A 145 0.55 10.18 -15.01
C SER A 145 -0.86 10.15 -15.60
N LEU A 146 -1.58 9.03 -15.39
CA LEU A 146 -2.98 8.93 -15.82
C LEU A 146 -3.85 9.99 -15.14
N LYS A 147 -3.69 10.18 -13.82
CA LYS A 147 -4.43 11.21 -13.07
C LYS A 147 -4.14 12.61 -13.58
N SER A 148 -2.88 12.94 -13.90
CA SER A 148 -2.49 14.24 -14.44
C SER A 148 -3.07 14.46 -15.83
N TRP A 149 -3.05 13.42 -16.66
CA TRP A 149 -3.65 13.47 -17.99
C TRP A 149 -5.18 13.65 -17.93
N VAL A 150 -5.89 12.89 -17.08
CA VAL A 150 -7.34 13.06 -16.87
C VAL A 150 -7.68 14.49 -16.43
N LYS A 151 -6.86 15.06 -15.52
CA LYS A 151 -7.02 16.46 -15.10
C LYS A 151 -6.88 17.42 -16.28
N GLU A 152 -5.82 17.28 -17.06
CA GLU A 152 -5.53 18.14 -18.23
C GLU A 152 -6.65 18.05 -19.27
N MET A 153 -7.09 16.83 -19.62
CA MET A 153 -8.19 16.63 -20.57
C MET A 153 -9.47 17.30 -20.08
N THR A 154 -9.77 17.19 -18.77
CA THR A 154 -10.96 17.81 -18.16
C THR A 154 -10.87 19.34 -18.17
N GLU A 155 -9.72 19.90 -17.80
CA GLU A 155 -9.49 21.34 -17.74
C GLU A 155 -9.52 21.99 -19.14
N ASN A 156 -9.06 21.26 -20.16
CA ASN A 156 -9.09 21.70 -21.55
C ASN A 156 -10.45 21.47 -22.25
N GLY A 157 -11.41 20.86 -21.56
CA GLY A 157 -12.72 20.53 -22.13
C GLY A 157 -12.66 19.48 -23.26
N SER A 158 -11.61 18.68 -23.30
CA SER A 158 -11.43 17.63 -24.30
C SER A 158 -12.24 16.39 -23.93
N GLU A 159 -12.96 15.82 -24.89
CA GLU A 159 -13.69 14.57 -24.71
C GLU A 159 -12.73 13.37 -24.70
N PHE A 160 -12.94 12.45 -23.78
CA PHE A 160 -12.23 11.16 -23.72
C PHE A 160 -13.14 10.09 -23.10
N PRO A 161 -12.93 8.80 -23.40
CA PRO A 161 -13.77 7.73 -22.89
C PRO A 161 -13.46 7.47 -21.41
N SER A 162 -14.10 8.23 -20.52
CA SER A 162 -13.88 8.21 -19.07
C SER A 162 -14.03 6.82 -18.45
N ASP A 163 -15.00 6.03 -18.93
CA ASP A 163 -15.26 4.68 -18.44
C ASP A 163 -14.11 3.70 -18.74
N LEU A 164 -13.45 3.87 -19.91
CA LEU A 164 -12.30 3.06 -20.30
C LEU A 164 -11.10 3.28 -19.38
N PHE A 165 -10.93 4.49 -18.86
CA PHE A 165 -9.83 4.86 -17.96
C PHE A 165 -10.22 4.79 -16.48
N GLY A 166 -11.47 4.43 -16.17
CA GLY A 166 -12.01 4.49 -14.81
C GLY A 166 -11.86 5.89 -14.21
N ALA A 167 -12.02 6.92 -15.05
CA ALA A 167 -11.79 8.31 -14.64
C ALA A 167 -12.92 8.79 -13.73
N PHE A 168 -12.56 9.26 -12.55
CA PHE A 168 -13.47 9.90 -11.62
C PHE A 168 -13.16 11.40 -11.53
N ILE A 169 -14.15 12.21 -11.92
CA ILE A 169 -14.07 13.66 -11.86
C ILE A 169 -15.01 14.14 -10.78
N GLY A 170 -14.47 14.57 -9.65
CA GLY A 170 -15.26 14.98 -8.50
C GLY A 170 -14.55 16.03 -7.64
N LYS A 171 -15.26 16.51 -6.63
CA LYS A 171 -14.73 17.43 -5.62
C LYS A 171 -14.52 16.70 -4.32
N LYS A 172 -13.36 16.90 -3.68
CA LYS A 172 -13.06 16.36 -2.36
C LYS A 172 -12.91 17.52 -1.37
N ALA A 173 -13.60 17.42 -0.25
CA ALA A 173 -13.38 18.34 0.86
C ALA A 173 -12.01 18.04 1.51
N LYS A 174 -11.24 19.09 1.80
CA LYS A 174 -9.98 19.03 2.54
C LYS A 174 -10.06 20.04 3.69
N ILE A 175 -9.85 19.56 4.90
CA ILE A 175 -9.76 20.44 6.06
C ILE A 175 -8.30 20.87 6.23
N VAL A 176 -8.07 22.19 6.19
CA VAL A 176 -6.78 22.79 6.46
C VAL A 176 -6.82 23.31 7.90
N LYS A 177 -5.96 22.74 8.75
CA LYS A 177 -5.85 23.22 10.15
C LYS A 177 -5.31 24.64 10.14
N GLY A 178 -5.98 25.54 10.87
CA GLY A 178 -5.48 26.87 11.17
C GLY A 178 -4.16 26.80 11.95
N LYS A 179 -3.31 27.81 11.76
CA LYS A 179 -2.07 27.96 12.55
C LYS A 179 -2.42 28.42 13.95
#